data_4f3d06934b51ba7609ea706972ee652e
#
_entry.id   4f3d06934b51ba7609ea706972ee652e
#
_cell.length_a   1.000
_cell.length_b   1.000
_cell.length_c   1.000
_cell.angle_alpha   90.00
_cell.angle_beta   90.00
_cell.angle_gamma   90.00
#
_symmetry.space_group_name_H-M   'P 1'
#
loop_
_entity.id
_entity.type
_entity.pdbx_description
1 polymer ?
#
loop_
_entity_poly.entity_id
_entity_poly.type
_entity_poly.pdbx_seq_one_letter_code
_entity_poly.pdbx_strand_id
1 'polypeptide(L)'
;RDDGMGDGTDRTGQPKYYPNARYLGYTGFIETNEVFAKAGIDTSSIDGLIAYAKDIYEASFPNDIDQYEEDEYTNPKHPLYRFVAYHFLDRKINTDKMTTYFHIVQNTYDAVDFYETMCKGTIVKVSRGGKTGGQTRLNRRKGKSHGRSYSIDGVPVIEQEMYDGSNGIYYLIDEPLVYSKD
;
A
#
# COMPACT_ATOMS: atom_id res chain seq x y z
N ARG A 1 1.87 28.02 -12.65
CA ARG A 1 1.98 27.00 -11.62
C ARG A 1 2.53 25.76 -12.28
N ASP A 2 3.78 25.45 -12.02
CA ASP A 2 4.36 24.22 -12.52
C ASP A 2 3.79 23.08 -11.67
N ASP A 3 2.79 22.41 -12.18
CA ASP A 3 2.16 21.25 -11.56
C ASP A 3 2.97 19.96 -11.78
N GLY A 4 4.20 20.10 -12.25
CA GLY A 4 5.05 18.98 -12.62
C GLY A 4 4.69 18.32 -13.94
N MET A 5 3.62 18.82 -14.58
CA MET A 5 3.22 18.38 -15.91
C MET A 5 3.88 19.21 -17.00
N GLY A 6 4.30 20.44 -16.73
CA GLY A 6 5.05 21.35 -17.57
C GLY A 6 5.02 21.04 -19.07
N ASP A 7 6.16 21.16 -19.72
CA ASP A 7 6.38 20.73 -21.10
C ASP A 7 6.66 19.21 -21.23
N GLY A 8 6.56 18.47 -20.12
CA GLY A 8 6.86 17.05 -20.08
C GLY A 8 8.36 16.71 -20.05
N THR A 9 9.21 17.71 -19.98
CA THR A 9 10.67 17.53 -19.94
C THR A 9 11.30 18.17 -18.71
N ASP A 10 12.46 17.69 -18.30
CA ASP A 10 13.29 18.32 -17.30
C ASP A 10 14.18 19.41 -17.93
N ARG A 11 15.05 20.03 -17.12
CA ARG A 11 15.99 21.07 -17.59
C ARG A 11 17.01 20.56 -18.61
N THR A 12 17.15 19.24 -18.77
CA THR A 12 18.05 18.61 -19.74
C THR A 12 17.32 18.16 -21.00
N GLY A 13 16.01 18.43 -21.09
CA GLY A 13 15.17 18.02 -22.21
C GLY A 13 14.72 16.54 -22.14
N GLN A 14 14.97 15.86 -21.01
CA GLN A 14 14.51 14.50 -20.81
C GLN A 14 13.07 14.46 -20.31
N PRO A 15 12.27 13.44 -20.70
CA PRO A 15 10.93 13.28 -20.18
C PRO A 15 10.90 13.23 -18.64
N LYS A 16 10.02 14.00 -18.05
CA LYS A 16 9.79 13.99 -16.60
C LYS A 16 8.88 12.82 -16.22
N TYR A 17 9.47 11.74 -15.78
CA TYR A 17 8.72 10.59 -15.26
C TYR A 17 8.65 10.62 -13.73
N TYR A 18 8.18 11.73 -13.18
CA TYR A 18 8.01 11.83 -11.74
C TYR A 18 6.56 11.54 -11.35
N PRO A 19 6.32 10.66 -10.38
CA PRO A 19 4.99 10.52 -9.79
C PRO A 19 4.50 11.87 -9.25
N ASN A 20 3.22 12.15 -9.39
CA ASN A 20 2.61 13.36 -8.82
C ASN A 20 2.95 13.54 -7.34
N ALA A 21 3.10 12.45 -6.61
CA ALA A 21 3.49 12.45 -5.22
C ALA A 21 4.86 13.11 -4.94
N ARG A 22 5.74 13.23 -5.89
CA ARG A 22 6.97 14.01 -5.73
C ARG A 22 6.68 15.48 -5.38
N TYR A 23 5.56 16.00 -5.85
CA TYR A 23 5.12 17.38 -5.62
C TYR A 23 4.06 17.48 -4.53
N LEU A 24 3.23 16.46 -4.40
CA LEU A 24 2.11 16.39 -3.47
C LEU A 24 2.42 15.60 -2.20
N GLY A 25 3.58 14.96 -2.18
CA GLY A 25 4.00 14.03 -1.14
C GLY A 25 3.40 12.63 -1.31
N TYR A 26 3.83 11.72 -0.44
CA TYR A 26 3.43 10.32 -0.42
C TYR A 26 2.73 9.99 0.89
N THR A 27 1.89 8.96 0.86
CA THR A 27 1.44 8.28 2.09
C THR A 27 1.92 6.84 2.00
N GLY A 28 2.65 6.40 3.02
CA GLY A 28 3.15 5.04 3.13
C GLY A 28 2.53 4.29 4.31
N PHE A 29 2.36 2.98 4.13
CA PHE A 29 1.96 2.03 5.17
C PHE A 29 3.08 1.00 5.32
N ILE A 30 3.78 0.99 6.45
CA ILE A 30 5.06 0.31 6.58
C ILE A 30 5.01 -0.71 7.71
N GLU A 31 5.40 -1.93 7.42
CA GLU A 31 5.65 -2.98 8.40
C GLU A 31 7.00 -2.79 9.08
N THR A 32 7.06 -3.16 10.36
CA THR A 32 8.34 -3.35 11.06
C THR A 32 8.87 -4.77 10.87
N ASN A 33 10.14 -4.99 11.15
CA ASN A 33 10.73 -6.33 11.15
C ASN A 33 10.02 -7.29 12.10
N GLU A 34 9.50 -6.78 13.24
CA GLU A 34 8.73 -7.57 14.18
C GLU A 34 7.39 -8.06 13.59
N VAL A 35 6.74 -7.24 12.78
CA VAL A 35 5.50 -7.61 12.08
C VAL A 35 5.77 -8.74 11.09
N PHE A 36 6.83 -8.63 10.30
CA PHE A 36 7.23 -9.70 9.38
C PHE A 36 7.62 -10.97 10.13
N ALA A 37 8.40 -10.88 11.21
CA ALA A 37 8.80 -12.03 12.01
C ALA A 37 7.60 -12.76 12.63
N LYS A 38 6.62 -12.02 13.17
CA LYS A 38 5.36 -12.60 13.67
C LYS A 38 4.58 -13.36 12.59
N ALA A 39 4.67 -12.90 11.35
CA ALA A 39 4.04 -13.55 10.20
C ALA A 39 4.86 -14.72 9.63
N GLY A 40 6.04 -15.01 10.18
CA GLY A 40 6.94 -16.04 9.70
C GLY A 40 7.69 -15.68 8.42
N ILE A 41 7.85 -14.38 8.15
CA ILE A 41 8.54 -13.85 6.98
C ILE A 41 9.95 -13.48 7.41
N ASP A 42 10.95 -14.06 6.75
CA ASP A 42 12.35 -13.75 7.02
C ASP A 42 12.74 -12.44 6.34
N THR A 43 13.12 -11.45 7.15
CA THR A 43 13.65 -10.15 6.70
C THR A 43 15.09 -9.92 7.17
N SER A 44 15.79 -10.97 7.60
CA SER A 44 17.21 -10.89 7.97
C SER A 44 18.10 -10.56 6.76
N SER A 45 17.61 -10.85 5.56
CA SER A 45 18.19 -10.47 4.28
C SER A 45 17.11 -9.96 3.33
N ILE A 46 17.51 -9.24 2.29
CA ILE A 46 16.60 -8.82 1.23
C ILE A 46 16.01 -10.01 0.46
N ASP A 47 16.73 -11.13 0.41
CA ASP A 47 16.28 -12.33 -0.31
C ASP A 47 15.01 -12.93 0.30
N GLY A 48 14.89 -12.88 1.62
CA GLY A 48 13.68 -13.32 2.32
C GLY A 48 12.46 -12.46 1.96
N LEU A 49 12.64 -11.15 1.85
CA LEU A 49 11.59 -10.24 1.40
C LEU A 49 11.24 -10.44 -0.07
N ILE A 50 12.25 -10.67 -0.93
CA ILE A 50 12.03 -10.98 -2.35
C ILE A 50 11.23 -12.28 -2.48
N ALA A 51 11.59 -13.34 -1.74
CA ALA A 51 10.87 -14.60 -1.76
C ALA A 51 9.41 -14.43 -1.32
N TYR A 52 9.17 -13.67 -0.27
CA TYR A 52 7.82 -13.33 0.18
C TYR A 52 7.04 -12.53 -0.88
N ALA A 53 7.67 -11.49 -1.46
CA ALA A 53 7.04 -10.68 -2.50
C ALA A 53 6.67 -11.51 -3.74
N LYS A 54 7.54 -12.45 -4.17
CA LYS A 54 7.24 -13.40 -5.25
C LYS A 54 6.03 -14.27 -4.92
N ASP A 55 5.98 -14.84 -3.73
CA ASP A 55 4.91 -15.74 -3.31
C ASP A 55 3.53 -15.05 -3.31
N ILE A 56 3.43 -13.83 -2.80
CA ILE A 56 2.18 -13.06 -2.85
C ILE A 56 1.85 -12.55 -4.26
N TYR A 57 2.86 -12.25 -5.07
CA TYR A 57 2.69 -11.81 -6.45
C TYR A 57 2.12 -12.93 -7.33
N GLU A 58 2.73 -14.10 -7.31
CA GLU A 58 2.26 -15.27 -8.08
C GLU A 58 0.82 -15.65 -7.71
N ALA A 59 0.47 -15.56 -6.42
CA ALA A 59 -0.87 -15.78 -5.95
C ALA A 59 -1.89 -14.74 -6.43
N SER A 60 -1.44 -13.52 -6.70
CA SER A 60 -2.30 -12.38 -7.03
C SER A 60 -2.35 -12.09 -8.54
N PHE A 61 -1.27 -12.39 -9.26
CA PHE A 61 -1.09 -12.09 -10.68
C PHE A 61 -0.57 -13.31 -11.47
N PRO A 62 -1.32 -14.41 -11.50
CA PRO A 62 -0.83 -15.68 -12.06
C PRO A 62 -0.52 -15.62 -13.57
N ASN A 63 -1.01 -14.61 -14.28
CA ASN A 63 -0.78 -14.42 -15.72
C ASN A 63 0.45 -13.55 -16.04
N ASP A 64 1.12 -13.02 -15.02
CA ASP A 64 2.22 -12.05 -15.18
C ASP A 64 3.59 -12.64 -14.80
N ILE A 65 3.68 -13.96 -14.54
CA ILE A 65 4.82 -14.60 -13.88
C ILE A 65 6.13 -14.45 -14.66
N ASP A 66 6.08 -14.45 -15.99
CA ASP A 66 7.28 -14.46 -16.85
C ASP A 66 7.61 -13.08 -17.47
N GLN A 67 7.16 -11.99 -16.82
CA GLN A 67 7.27 -10.66 -17.42
C GLN A 67 8.35 -9.78 -16.79
N TYR A 68 9.30 -10.35 -16.05
CA TYR A 68 10.40 -9.63 -15.39
C TYR A 68 11.64 -10.51 -15.28
N GLU A 69 12.82 -9.90 -15.25
CA GLU A 69 14.08 -10.55 -14.91
C GLU A 69 14.33 -10.48 -13.40
N GLU A 70 14.98 -11.49 -12.83
CA GLU A 70 15.10 -11.64 -11.37
C GLU A 70 15.88 -10.52 -10.67
N ASP A 71 16.80 -9.87 -11.36
CA ASP A 71 17.63 -8.79 -10.85
C ASP A 71 17.18 -7.38 -11.29
N GLU A 72 16.07 -7.30 -12.04
CA GLU A 72 15.55 -6.03 -12.55
C GLU A 72 14.57 -5.37 -11.58
N TYR A 73 15.03 -5.00 -10.40
CA TYR A 73 14.20 -4.42 -9.33
C TYR A 73 13.51 -3.10 -9.67
N THR A 74 13.88 -2.43 -10.74
CA THR A 74 13.21 -1.21 -11.22
C THR A 74 12.08 -1.49 -12.21
N ASN A 75 11.95 -2.73 -12.67
CA ASN A 75 10.86 -3.12 -13.53
C ASN A 75 9.52 -3.07 -12.78
N PRO A 76 8.51 -2.33 -13.28
CA PRO A 76 7.21 -2.25 -12.63
C PRO A 76 6.45 -3.58 -12.52
N LYS A 77 6.92 -4.61 -13.21
CA LYS A 77 6.37 -5.96 -13.12
C LYS A 77 7.12 -6.85 -12.13
N HIS A 78 8.30 -6.43 -11.68
CA HIS A 78 9.06 -7.18 -10.70
C HIS A 78 8.29 -7.29 -9.36
N PRO A 79 8.19 -8.48 -8.75
CA PRO A 79 7.40 -8.70 -7.52
C PRO A 79 7.77 -7.77 -6.37
N LEU A 80 9.07 -7.56 -6.14
CA LEU A 80 9.54 -6.66 -5.09
C LEU A 80 9.14 -5.20 -5.37
N TYR A 81 9.27 -4.74 -6.63
CA TYR A 81 8.80 -3.41 -7.00
C TYR A 81 7.32 -3.24 -6.72
N ARG A 82 6.49 -4.19 -7.16
CA ARG A 82 5.04 -4.16 -6.94
C ARG A 82 4.68 -4.21 -5.47
N PHE A 83 5.37 -5.05 -4.70
CA PHE A 83 5.17 -5.13 -3.26
C PHE A 83 5.42 -3.78 -2.60
N VAL A 84 6.59 -3.18 -2.83
CA VAL A 84 6.92 -1.87 -2.27
C VAL A 84 5.96 -0.79 -2.77
N ALA A 85 5.70 -0.72 -4.07
CA ALA A 85 4.80 0.28 -4.67
C ALA A 85 3.36 0.18 -4.14
N TYR A 86 2.90 -1.02 -3.77
CA TYR A 86 1.58 -1.22 -3.19
C TYR A 86 1.39 -0.56 -1.82
N HIS A 87 2.48 -0.35 -1.08
CA HIS A 87 2.47 0.28 0.24
C HIS A 87 2.40 1.81 0.19
N PHE A 88 2.43 2.40 -1.00
CA PHE A 88 2.44 3.84 -1.16
C PHE A 88 1.27 4.37 -1.98
N LEU A 89 0.73 5.51 -1.52
CA LEU A 89 -0.18 6.35 -2.29
C LEU A 89 0.61 7.53 -2.86
N ASP A 90 0.22 8.02 -4.04
CA ASP A 90 0.85 9.15 -4.73
C ASP A 90 0.37 10.52 -4.22
N ARG A 91 -0.03 10.58 -2.97
CA ARG A 91 -0.47 11.80 -2.29
C ARG A 91 -0.20 11.76 -0.80
N LYS A 92 0.03 12.91 -0.21
CA LYS A 92 0.12 13.05 1.25
C LYS A 92 -1.29 13.26 1.83
N ILE A 93 -1.77 12.29 2.58
CA ILE A 93 -3.10 12.32 3.20
C ILE A 93 -3.08 11.68 4.58
N ASN A 94 -3.64 12.37 5.58
CA ASN A 94 -3.78 11.82 6.93
C ASN A 94 -4.93 10.80 6.98
N THR A 95 -4.80 9.79 7.85
CA THR A 95 -5.78 8.72 8.01
C THR A 95 -7.17 9.22 8.40
N ASP A 96 -7.26 10.32 9.16
CA ASP A 96 -8.52 10.96 9.54
C ASP A 96 -9.29 11.56 8.34
N LYS A 97 -8.61 11.75 7.22
CA LYS A 97 -9.18 12.30 5.97
C LYS A 97 -9.33 11.26 4.86
N MET A 98 -8.86 10.02 5.09
CA MET A 98 -8.91 8.97 4.09
C MET A 98 -10.32 8.43 3.86
N THR A 99 -11.18 8.51 4.87
CA THR A 99 -12.58 8.07 4.76
C THR A 99 -13.48 9.29 4.80
N THR A 100 -14.00 9.69 3.65
CA THR A 100 -14.82 10.91 3.51
C THR A 100 -16.31 10.67 3.77
N TYR A 101 -16.74 9.44 3.78
CA TYR A 101 -18.15 9.13 3.92
C TYR A 101 -18.47 8.59 5.31
N PHE A 102 -19.06 9.45 6.10
CA PHE A 102 -19.62 9.10 7.40
C PHE A 102 -21.09 8.72 7.25
N HIS A 103 -21.38 7.45 7.12
CA HIS A 103 -22.77 7.00 7.26
C HIS A 103 -23.18 7.02 8.72
N ILE A 104 -23.84 8.08 9.14
CA ILE A 104 -24.36 8.25 10.50
C ILE A 104 -25.67 7.50 10.75
N VAL A 105 -26.17 6.74 9.82
CA VAL A 105 -27.49 6.13 9.96
C VAL A 105 -27.35 4.68 10.39
N GLN A 106 -27.69 4.39 11.66
CA GLN A 106 -27.99 3.05 12.20
C GLN A 106 -26.87 2.15 12.72
N ASN A 107 -25.89 2.63 13.47
CA ASN A 107 -24.98 1.78 14.28
C ASN A 107 -24.22 0.63 13.60
N THR A 108 -24.02 0.64 12.30
CA THR A 108 -23.38 -0.48 11.56
C THR A 108 -22.28 -0.03 10.61
N TYR A 109 -21.47 0.96 10.94
CA TYR A 109 -20.80 1.75 9.92
C TYR A 109 -19.32 1.65 9.92
N ASP A 110 -18.87 1.12 8.83
CA ASP A 110 -17.54 1.35 8.33
C ASP A 110 -17.62 2.41 7.24
N ALA A 111 -17.04 3.56 7.47
CA ALA A 111 -16.68 4.41 6.37
C ALA A 111 -15.63 3.67 5.55
N VAL A 112 -15.84 3.56 4.25
CA VAL A 112 -14.96 2.84 3.34
C VAL A 112 -14.63 3.75 2.18
N ASP A 113 -13.34 3.80 1.82
CA ASP A 113 -12.87 4.47 0.63
C ASP A 113 -11.78 3.64 -0.06
N PHE A 114 -11.51 3.93 -1.33
CA PHE A 114 -10.58 3.19 -2.15
C PHE A 114 -9.54 4.14 -2.72
N TYR A 115 -8.28 3.77 -2.62
CA TYR A 115 -7.15 4.55 -3.12
C TYR A 115 -6.33 3.74 -4.10
N GLU A 116 -6.03 4.33 -5.25
CA GLU A 116 -5.02 3.78 -6.13
C GLU A 116 -3.66 3.84 -5.46
N THR A 117 -2.92 2.74 -5.53
CA THR A 117 -1.56 2.67 -5.02
C THR A 117 -0.56 3.01 -6.12
N MET A 118 0.69 3.19 -5.77
CA MET A 118 1.77 3.36 -6.74
C MET A 118 2.07 2.08 -7.54
N CYS A 119 1.58 0.92 -7.09
CA CYS A 119 1.53 -0.29 -7.90
C CYS A 119 0.38 -0.17 -8.90
N LYS A 120 0.69 0.26 -10.11
CA LYS A 120 -0.30 0.57 -11.15
C LYS A 120 -1.34 -0.54 -11.34
N GLY A 121 -2.59 -0.14 -11.36
CA GLY A 121 -3.73 -1.06 -11.52
C GLY A 121 -4.12 -1.77 -10.23
N THR A 122 -3.60 -1.35 -9.08
CA THR A 122 -3.99 -1.88 -7.77
C THR A 122 -4.56 -0.79 -6.87
N ILE A 123 -5.43 -1.20 -5.97
CA ILE A 123 -6.06 -0.33 -5.00
C ILE A 123 -5.84 -0.84 -3.58
N VAL A 124 -5.81 0.07 -2.62
CA VAL A 124 -5.96 -0.22 -1.20
C VAL A 124 -7.31 0.28 -0.72
N LYS A 125 -8.02 -0.60 -0.05
CA LYS A 125 -9.28 -0.28 0.61
C LYS A 125 -8.98 0.23 2.02
N VAL A 126 -9.46 1.42 2.32
CA VAL A 126 -9.33 2.02 3.66
C VAL A 126 -10.69 2.03 4.33
N SER A 127 -10.77 1.51 5.52
CA SER A 127 -12.02 1.52 6.32
C SER A 127 -11.77 2.09 7.71
N ARG A 128 -12.79 2.76 8.25
CA ARG A 128 -12.74 3.33 9.59
C ARG A 128 -14.12 3.26 10.24
N GLY A 129 -14.17 2.92 11.51
CA GLY A 129 -15.43 2.87 12.27
C GLY A 129 -15.97 1.48 12.52
N GLY A 130 -17.26 1.38 12.85
CA GLY A 130 -17.93 0.13 13.14
C GLY A 130 -17.37 -0.57 14.36
N LYS A 131 -17.20 -1.89 14.28
CA LYS A 131 -16.67 -2.72 15.38
C LYS A 131 -15.19 -2.46 15.71
N THR A 132 -14.48 -1.72 14.86
CA THR A 132 -13.06 -1.42 15.04
C THR A 132 -12.81 -0.24 15.99
N GLY A 133 -13.85 0.34 16.58
CA GLY A 133 -13.71 1.47 17.52
C GLY A 133 -13.17 2.75 16.89
N GLY A 134 -13.28 2.90 15.57
CA GLY A 134 -12.77 4.06 14.86
C GLY A 134 -11.33 3.93 14.36
N GLN A 135 -10.66 2.78 14.59
CA GLN A 135 -9.33 2.51 14.05
C GLN A 135 -9.37 2.38 12.53
N THR A 136 -8.42 3.01 11.85
CA THR A 136 -8.21 2.83 10.42
C THR A 136 -7.65 1.43 10.13
N ARG A 137 -8.22 0.76 9.14
CA ARG A 137 -7.82 -0.57 8.70
C ARG A 137 -7.73 -0.64 7.19
N LEU A 138 -6.72 -1.36 6.70
CA LEU A 138 -6.47 -1.56 5.28
C LEU A 138 -6.99 -2.92 4.84
N ASN A 139 -7.56 -2.98 3.64
CA ASN A 139 -7.99 -4.23 2.99
C ASN A 139 -8.86 -5.12 3.87
N ARG A 140 -9.79 -4.52 4.61
CA ARG A 140 -10.75 -5.28 5.41
C ARG A 140 -11.55 -6.22 4.53
N ARG A 141 -11.53 -7.50 4.86
CA ARG A 141 -12.19 -8.56 4.09
C ARG A 141 -12.99 -9.49 4.96
N LYS A 142 -14.02 -10.07 4.36
CA LYS A 142 -14.70 -11.23 4.89
C LYS A 142 -14.14 -12.49 4.22
N GLY A 143 -13.45 -13.35 4.97
CA GLY A 143 -13.07 -14.69 4.52
C GLY A 143 -11.57 -14.95 4.34
N LYS A 144 -11.26 -16.15 3.85
CA LYS A 144 -9.90 -16.62 3.55
C LYS A 144 -9.58 -16.40 2.09
N SER A 145 -8.36 -15.97 1.78
CA SER A 145 -7.87 -15.90 0.41
C SER A 145 -6.57 -16.72 0.28
N HIS A 146 -6.51 -17.59 -0.74
CA HIS A 146 -5.32 -18.35 -1.15
C HIS A 146 -4.68 -19.21 -0.04
N GLY A 147 -5.49 -19.84 0.80
CA GLY A 147 -5.00 -20.74 1.84
C GLY A 147 -4.28 -20.04 3.01
N ARG A 148 -4.07 -18.74 2.93
CA ARG A 148 -3.52 -17.93 4.02
C ARG A 148 -4.64 -17.23 4.77
N SER A 149 -4.52 -17.21 6.09
CA SER A 149 -5.42 -16.42 6.93
C SER A 149 -4.97 -14.96 6.89
N TYR A 150 -5.71 -14.14 6.16
CA TYR A 150 -5.63 -12.71 6.34
C TYR A 150 -6.53 -12.29 7.49
N SER A 151 -6.19 -11.20 8.18
CA SER A 151 -7.11 -10.63 9.14
C SER A 151 -8.43 -10.33 8.44
N ILE A 152 -9.52 -10.93 8.90
CA ILE A 152 -10.87 -10.66 8.41
C ILE A 152 -11.21 -9.18 8.60
N ASP A 153 -10.65 -8.57 9.62
CA ASP A 153 -10.87 -7.17 9.99
C ASP A 153 -9.96 -6.18 9.25
N GLY A 154 -9.07 -6.68 8.39
CA GLY A 154 -8.09 -5.86 7.68
C GLY A 154 -6.85 -5.55 8.53
N VAL A 155 -5.85 -4.96 7.89
CA VAL A 155 -4.57 -4.60 8.53
C VAL A 155 -4.74 -3.34 9.35
N PRO A 156 -4.49 -3.37 10.67
CA PRO A 156 -4.58 -2.21 11.53
C PRO A 156 -3.50 -1.16 11.19
N VAL A 157 -3.89 0.09 11.07
CA VAL A 157 -2.96 1.22 11.02
C VAL A 157 -2.73 1.72 12.44
N ILE A 158 -1.47 1.84 12.83
CA ILE A 158 -1.06 2.35 14.13
C ILE A 158 -0.98 3.89 14.00
N GLU A 159 -2.09 4.56 14.21
CA GLU A 159 -2.20 6.02 13.95
C GLU A 159 -1.28 6.86 14.84
N GLN A 160 -0.87 6.35 16.00
CA GLN A 160 0.08 6.99 16.90
C GLN A 160 1.53 6.88 16.38
N GLU A 161 1.82 5.91 15.55
CA GLU A 161 3.11 5.69 14.91
C GLU A 161 3.12 6.33 13.51
N MET A 162 2.80 7.63 13.48
CA MET A 162 2.80 8.46 12.28
C MET A 162 4.10 9.27 12.21
N TYR A 163 4.73 9.25 11.06
CA TYR A 163 5.94 10.00 10.76
C TYR A 163 5.71 10.95 9.60
N ASP A 164 5.72 12.24 9.90
CA ASP A 164 5.49 13.30 8.93
C ASP A 164 6.82 13.92 8.48
N GLY A 165 7.12 13.78 7.21
CA GLY A 165 8.31 14.33 6.57
C GLY A 165 7.96 15.35 5.47
N SER A 166 8.99 15.98 4.92
CA SER A 166 8.85 16.98 3.85
C SER A 166 8.20 16.41 2.59
N ASN A 167 8.48 15.14 2.27
CA ASN A 167 8.05 14.46 1.03
C ASN A 167 6.84 13.56 1.23
N GLY A 168 6.37 13.39 2.45
CA GLY A 168 5.25 12.49 2.69
C GLY A 168 5.05 12.18 4.16
N ILE A 169 4.08 11.33 4.38
CA ILE A 169 3.71 10.81 5.67
C ILE A 169 3.72 9.30 5.60
N TYR A 170 4.16 8.60 6.63
CA TYR A 170 3.96 7.18 6.73
C TYR A 170 3.45 6.76 8.09
N TYR A 171 2.74 5.67 8.10
CA TYR A 171 2.16 5.03 9.26
C TYR A 171 2.73 3.62 9.38
N LEU A 172 3.01 3.18 10.60
CA LEU A 172 3.27 1.77 10.85
C LEU A 172 1.96 0.98 10.81
N ILE A 173 2.05 -0.25 10.37
CA ILE A 173 0.95 -1.21 10.34
C ILE A 173 1.34 -2.47 11.12
N ASP A 174 0.34 -3.17 11.68
CA ASP A 174 0.54 -4.24 12.67
C ASP A 174 0.44 -5.65 12.06
N GLU A 175 0.15 -5.74 10.79
CA GLU A 175 0.11 -6.99 10.02
C GLU A 175 0.65 -6.76 8.60
N PRO A 176 1.19 -7.79 7.91
CA PRO A 176 1.64 -7.64 6.53
C PRO A 176 0.51 -7.21 5.60
N LEU A 177 0.78 -6.19 4.81
CA LEU A 177 -0.16 -5.70 3.80
C LEU A 177 0.01 -6.49 2.49
N VAL A 178 -1.07 -7.07 2.02
CA VAL A 178 -1.11 -7.81 0.76
C VAL A 178 -2.13 -7.23 -0.20
N TYR A 179 -1.98 -7.54 -1.49
CA TYR A 179 -2.85 -7.00 -2.53
C TYR A 179 -4.33 -7.23 -2.23
N SER A 180 -5.12 -6.17 -2.40
CA SER A 180 -6.58 -6.30 -2.36
C SER A 180 -7.07 -7.07 -3.59
N LYS A 181 -8.13 -7.85 -3.41
CA LYS A 181 -8.81 -8.60 -4.48
C LYS A 181 -10.21 -8.04 -4.77
N ASP A 182 -10.55 -6.93 -4.17
CA ASP A 182 -11.85 -6.27 -4.39
C ASP A 182 -11.80 -5.39 -5.61
#